data_4955f2b1e25407e2b6f82036656560ee
#
_entry.id   4955f2b1e25407e2b6f82036656560ee
#
_cell.length_a   1.000
_cell.length_b   1.000
_cell.length_c   1.000
_cell.angle_alpha   90.00
_cell.angle_beta   90.00
_cell.angle_gamma   90.00
#
_symmetry.space_group_name_H-M   'P 1'
#
loop_
_entity.id
_entity.type
_entity.pdbx_description
1 polymer ?
#
loop_
_entity_poly.entity_id
_entity_poly.type
_entity_poly.pdbx_seq_one_letter_code
_entity_poly.pdbx_strand_id
1 'polypeptide(L)'
;GIRDFCLSRGLGDVYKRQGVGGNAGSLTLNASGGAGGSGGSSLSGKAGAGGAGGSAGLFYGSGGAGGNGGYSLNGTGGDGGTGGAGQITGLRSGFGGAGGAGGASDTGAGGNGGAGGKAGLYGNGGDGGAGGDGATSGKGGAGGNAVVIGNGGNGGNAGKAGGTAGAGGAGGLVLGRDGQHGLT
;
A
#
# COMPACT_ATOMS: atom_id res chain seq x y z
N GLY A 1 11.18 -3.20 -21.42
CA GLY A 1 11.96 -2.04 -21.06
C GLY A 1 11.75 -0.91 -22.04
N ILE A 2 10.80 -0.01 -21.80
CA ILE A 2 10.66 1.21 -22.60
C ILE A 2 11.29 2.33 -21.77
N ARG A 3 12.37 2.88 -22.30
CA ARG A 3 13.00 4.09 -21.76
C ARG A 3 12.20 5.26 -22.32
N ASP A 4 11.36 5.86 -21.50
CA ASP A 4 10.82 7.16 -21.82
C ASP A 4 11.88 8.21 -21.51
N PHE A 5 12.57 8.64 -22.58
CA PHE A 5 13.47 9.76 -22.57
C PHE A 5 12.63 11.00 -22.86
N CYS A 6 12.01 11.58 -21.86
CA CYS A 6 11.44 12.92 -22.01
C CYS A 6 12.49 13.96 -21.71
N LEU A 7 13.17 14.38 -22.76
CA LEU A 7 13.93 15.60 -22.77
C LEU A 7 12.95 16.75 -22.98
N SER A 8 12.29 17.23 -21.96
CA SER A 8 11.55 18.49 -22.03
C SER A 8 12.13 19.51 -21.05
N ARG A 9 12.45 20.62 -21.61
CA ARG A 9 12.93 21.84 -20.99
C ARG A 9 12.07 22.24 -19.80
N GLY A 10 12.60 22.10 -18.64
CA GLY A 10 11.99 22.52 -17.38
C GLY A 10 12.56 21.67 -16.27
N LEU A 11 13.42 22.25 -15.46
CA LEU A 11 13.88 21.71 -14.18
C LEU A 11 12.66 21.41 -13.29
N GLY A 12 12.05 20.25 -13.40
CA GLY A 12 10.84 20.02 -12.63
C GLY A 12 10.36 18.59 -12.47
N ASP A 13 10.57 17.69 -13.40
CA ASP A 13 10.00 16.35 -13.30
C ASP A 13 11.06 15.27 -13.45
N VAL A 14 11.58 14.82 -12.34
CA VAL A 14 12.47 13.67 -12.31
C VAL A 14 11.69 12.45 -11.79
N TYR A 15 11.29 11.61 -12.75
CA TYR A 15 10.89 10.22 -12.60
C TYR A 15 9.64 9.89 -11.80
N LYS A 16 8.50 9.93 -12.46
CA LYS A 16 7.32 9.15 -12.07
C LYS A 16 7.55 7.69 -12.48
N ARG A 17 8.02 6.84 -11.58
CA ARG A 17 8.05 5.40 -11.81
C ARG A 17 7.06 4.73 -10.88
N GLN A 18 6.06 4.11 -11.45
CA GLN A 18 5.18 3.16 -10.78
C GLN A 18 5.44 1.76 -11.36
N GLY A 19 5.76 0.82 -10.51
CA GLY A 19 5.77 -0.59 -10.86
C GLY A 19 4.68 -1.31 -10.09
N VAL A 20 3.75 -1.94 -10.79
CA VAL A 20 2.76 -2.80 -10.12
C VAL A 20 3.40 -4.15 -9.84
N GLY A 21 3.18 -4.69 -8.64
CA GLY A 21 3.63 -6.04 -8.29
C GLY A 21 2.94 -7.09 -9.18
N GLY A 22 3.74 -8.05 -9.67
CA GLY A 22 3.21 -9.16 -10.46
C GLY A 22 2.31 -10.06 -9.62
N ASN A 23 1.13 -10.42 -10.15
CA ASN A 23 0.29 -11.43 -9.53
C ASN A 23 0.99 -12.81 -9.58
N ALA A 24 0.77 -13.62 -8.55
CA ALA A 24 1.09 -15.03 -8.63
C ALA A 24 0.24 -15.69 -9.73
N GLY A 25 0.84 -16.60 -10.51
CA GLY A 25 0.11 -17.29 -11.58
C GLY A 25 -1.13 -18.00 -11.06
N SER A 26 -2.25 -17.87 -11.75
CA SER A 26 -3.56 -18.38 -11.31
C SER A 26 -3.65 -19.91 -11.16
N LEU A 27 -2.67 -20.64 -11.65
CA LEU A 27 -2.56 -22.12 -11.51
C LEU A 27 -1.51 -22.55 -10.49
N THR A 28 -0.80 -21.65 -9.84
CA THR A 28 0.16 -22.04 -8.80
C THR A 28 -0.57 -22.27 -7.49
N LEU A 29 -0.40 -23.46 -6.93
CA LEU A 29 -1.06 -23.89 -5.71
C LEU A 29 -0.65 -23.05 -4.49
N ASN A 30 0.62 -22.65 -4.46
CA ASN A 30 1.22 -21.89 -3.35
C ASN A 30 2.16 -20.80 -3.92
N ALA A 31 1.66 -19.60 -4.09
CA ALA A 31 2.50 -18.50 -4.55
C ALA A 31 2.11 -17.17 -3.91
N SER A 32 3.11 -16.42 -3.51
CA SER A 32 2.93 -15.06 -2.99
C SER A 32 2.94 -14.05 -4.14
N GLY A 33 2.11 -13.04 -4.04
CA GLY A 33 2.12 -11.91 -4.95
C GLY A 33 3.42 -11.11 -4.86
N GLY A 34 3.88 -10.55 -5.96
CA GLY A 34 5.05 -9.68 -6.01
C GLY A 34 4.80 -8.35 -5.32
N ALA A 35 5.83 -7.77 -4.70
CA ALA A 35 5.75 -6.43 -4.13
C ALA A 35 5.59 -5.36 -5.22
N GLY A 36 4.86 -4.31 -4.94
CA GLY A 36 4.75 -3.13 -5.80
C GLY A 36 6.06 -2.34 -5.83
N GLY A 37 6.37 -1.73 -6.97
CA GLY A 37 7.53 -0.85 -7.12
C GLY A 37 7.35 0.47 -6.37
N SER A 38 8.44 1.06 -5.89
CA SER A 38 8.41 2.38 -5.23
C SER A 38 8.15 3.50 -6.24
N GLY A 39 7.46 4.53 -5.79
CA GLY A 39 7.26 5.76 -6.55
C GLY A 39 8.57 6.55 -6.72
N GLY A 40 8.71 7.25 -7.85
CA GLY A 40 9.84 8.13 -8.11
C GLY A 40 9.75 9.45 -7.36
N SER A 41 10.90 10.01 -6.99
CA SER A 41 10.99 11.33 -6.33
C SER A 41 10.71 12.47 -7.30
N SER A 42 10.31 13.64 -6.78
CA SER A 42 10.09 14.88 -7.55
C SER A 42 10.71 16.08 -6.85
N LEU A 43 11.18 17.06 -7.61
CA LEU A 43 11.73 18.31 -7.08
C LEU A 43 10.65 19.38 -6.88
N SER A 44 9.69 19.47 -7.77
CA SER A 44 8.71 20.58 -7.78
C SER A 44 7.27 20.17 -7.93
N GLY A 45 7.00 18.91 -8.30
CA GLY A 45 5.65 18.40 -8.52
C GLY A 45 5.26 17.30 -7.56
N LYS A 46 4.10 16.69 -7.77
CA LYS A 46 3.71 15.49 -7.03
C LYS A 46 4.68 14.35 -7.36
N ALA A 47 5.25 13.74 -6.34
CA ALA A 47 6.09 12.55 -6.48
C ALA A 47 5.28 11.34 -6.98
N GLY A 48 5.96 10.35 -7.52
CA GLY A 48 5.32 9.13 -8.01
C GLY A 48 4.65 8.34 -6.89
N ALA A 49 3.48 7.77 -7.15
CA ALA A 49 2.85 6.85 -6.21
C ALA A 49 3.58 5.49 -6.22
N GLY A 50 3.51 4.76 -5.12
CA GLY A 50 3.95 3.37 -5.08
C GLY A 50 3.01 2.46 -5.87
N GLY A 51 3.56 1.41 -6.46
CA GLY A 51 2.80 0.40 -7.18
C GLY A 51 2.00 -0.50 -6.23
N ALA A 52 0.88 -1.03 -6.68
CA ALA A 52 0.12 -2.00 -5.92
C ALA A 52 0.90 -3.33 -5.79
N GLY A 53 0.76 -4.00 -4.66
CA GLY A 53 1.22 -5.37 -4.49
C GLY A 53 0.38 -6.35 -5.31
N GLY A 54 1.00 -7.42 -5.80
CA GLY A 54 0.33 -8.47 -6.55
C GLY A 54 -0.50 -9.38 -5.63
N SER A 55 -1.55 -9.98 -6.18
CA SER A 55 -2.37 -10.95 -5.45
C SER A 55 -1.68 -12.30 -5.34
N ALA A 56 -2.03 -13.07 -4.31
CA ALA A 56 -1.55 -14.43 -4.11
C ALA A 56 -2.16 -15.41 -5.12
N GLY A 57 -1.62 -16.64 -5.13
CA GLY A 57 -2.11 -17.76 -5.97
C GLY A 57 -3.45 -18.32 -5.51
N LEU A 58 -3.86 -19.47 -6.14
CA LEU A 58 -5.21 -19.99 -6.04
C LEU A 58 -5.58 -20.60 -4.69
N PHE A 59 -4.65 -21.24 -3.98
CA PHE A 59 -4.98 -21.99 -2.73
C PHE A 59 -4.31 -21.46 -1.48
N TYR A 60 -3.05 -21.13 -1.54
CA TYR A 60 -2.29 -20.58 -0.41
C TYR A 60 -1.35 -19.48 -0.89
N GLY A 61 -1.14 -18.50 -0.07
CA GLY A 61 -0.14 -17.49 -0.35
C GLY A 61 -0.47 -16.17 0.34
N SER A 62 0.51 -15.29 0.33
CA SER A 62 0.33 -13.93 0.83
C SER A 62 0.24 -12.96 -0.34
N GLY A 63 -0.62 -11.99 -0.26
CA GLY A 63 -0.57 -10.83 -1.16
C GLY A 63 0.76 -10.10 -1.02
N GLY A 64 1.26 -9.55 -2.10
CA GLY A 64 2.46 -8.72 -2.10
C GLY A 64 2.24 -7.39 -1.38
N ALA A 65 3.28 -6.84 -0.79
CA ALA A 65 3.22 -5.50 -0.21
C ALA A 65 3.06 -4.43 -1.29
N GLY A 66 2.34 -3.36 -1.01
CA GLY A 66 2.32 -2.15 -1.82
C GLY A 66 3.66 -1.43 -1.76
N GLY A 67 4.06 -0.78 -2.85
CA GLY A 67 5.27 0.03 -2.91
C GLY A 67 5.09 1.36 -2.18
N ASN A 68 6.18 1.92 -1.70
CA ASN A 68 6.15 3.23 -1.04
C ASN A 68 5.98 4.37 -2.06
N GLY A 69 5.33 5.44 -1.66
CA GLY A 69 5.28 6.69 -2.41
C GLY A 69 6.64 7.39 -2.46
N GLY A 70 6.88 8.12 -3.53
CA GLY A 70 8.12 8.87 -3.72
C GLY A 70 8.16 10.16 -2.87
N TYR A 71 9.36 10.63 -2.59
CA TYR A 71 9.62 11.90 -1.91
C TYR A 71 9.45 13.10 -2.84
N SER A 72 8.94 14.21 -2.32
CA SER A 72 8.91 15.49 -3.04
C SER A 72 9.59 16.60 -2.23
N LEU A 73 10.39 17.46 -2.90
CA LEU A 73 11.00 18.59 -2.22
C LEU A 73 9.98 19.73 -2.03
N ASN A 74 9.39 20.22 -3.15
CA ASN A 74 8.51 21.39 -3.13
C ASN A 74 7.05 21.09 -3.49
N GLY A 75 6.74 19.82 -3.79
CA GLY A 75 5.38 19.39 -4.14
C GLY A 75 4.81 18.42 -3.16
N THR A 76 3.80 17.67 -3.54
CA THR A 76 3.17 16.64 -2.70
C THR A 76 3.95 15.33 -2.78
N GLY A 77 4.21 14.69 -1.65
CA GLY A 77 4.72 13.32 -1.60
C GLY A 77 3.79 12.35 -2.35
N GLY A 78 4.37 11.27 -2.90
CA GLY A 78 3.60 10.24 -3.59
C GLY A 78 2.77 9.41 -2.63
N ASP A 79 1.61 8.93 -3.06
CA ASP A 79 0.81 8.02 -2.25
C ASP A 79 1.45 6.61 -2.21
N GLY A 80 1.30 5.89 -1.12
CA GLY A 80 1.70 4.48 -1.02
C GLY A 80 0.77 3.58 -1.83
N GLY A 81 1.33 2.51 -2.41
CA GLY A 81 0.57 1.50 -3.13
C GLY A 81 -0.26 0.61 -2.21
N THR A 82 -1.35 0.06 -2.70
CA THR A 82 -2.18 -0.88 -1.93
C THR A 82 -1.49 -2.26 -1.80
N GLY A 83 -1.72 -2.93 -0.68
CA GLY A 83 -1.33 -4.33 -0.50
C GLY A 83 -2.16 -5.26 -1.40
N GLY A 84 -1.53 -6.32 -1.90
CA GLY A 84 -2.20 -7.34 -2.69
C GLY A 84 -3.14 -8.21 -1.87
N ALA A 85 -4.18 -8.75 -2.50
CA ALA A 85 -5.08 -9.67 -1.83
C ALA A 85 -4.41 -11.02 -1.55
N GLY A 86 -4.73 -11.62 -0.40
CA GLY A 86 -4.23 -12.94 0.00
C GLY A 86 -4.80 -14.07 -0.85
N GLN A 87 -5.86 -13.80 -1.62
CA GLN A 87 -6.45 -14.78 -2.53
C GLN A 87 -7.43 -14.14 -3.53
N ILE A 88 -7.49 -14.70 -4.75
CA ILE A 88 -8.38 -14.21 -5.81
C ILE A 88 -9.79 -14.84 -5.72
N THR A 89 -9.90 -16.08 -5.25
CA THR A 89 -11.16 -16.86 -5.34
C THR A 89 -11.86 -17.14 -4.02
N GLY A 90 -11.34 -16.69 -2.89
CA GLY A 90 -12.04 -16.76 -1.59
C GLY A 90 -12.16 -18.14 -0.95
N LEU A 91 -11.51 -19.19 -1.46
CA LEU A 91 -11.76 -20.57 -1.02
C LEU A 91 -10.75 -21.16 -0.02
N ARG A 92 -9.62 -20.50 0.28
CA ARG A 92 -8.62 -21.04 1.23
C ARG A 92 -7.79 -19.97 1.93
N SER A 93 -6.69 -20.38 2.54
CA SER A 93 -5.87 -19.53 3.42
C SER A 93 -4.97 -18.57 2.64
N GLY A 94 -4.97 -17.32 3.03
CA GLY A 94 -4.05 -16.34 2.48
C GLY A 94 -4.04 -15.06 3.29
N PHE A 95 -2.86 -14.49 3.46
CA PHE A 95 -2.69 -13.22 4.17
C PHE A 95 -2.76 -12.05 3.18
N GLY A 96 -3.44 -10.98 3.54
CA GLY A 96 -3.37 -9.73 2.81
C GLY A 96 -1.98 -9.11 2.89
N GLY A 97 -1.50 -8.54 1.81
CA GLY A 97 -0.24 -7.78 1.79
C GLY A 97 -0.40 -6.43 2.48
N ALA A 98 0.68 -5.92 3.09
CA ALA A 98 0.65 -4.58 3.69
C ALA A 98 0.56 -3.48 2.62
N GLY A 99 -0.07 -2.37 2.94
CA GLY A 99 -0.04 -1.13 2.16
C GLY A 99 1.31 -0.44 2.24
N GLY A 100 1.74 0.21 1.18
CA GLY A 100 2.97 1.00 1.14
C GLY A 100 2.82 2.32 1.90
N ALA A 101 3.92 2.83 2.45
CA ALA A 101 3.92 4.14 3.10
C ALA A 101 3.77 5.28 2.08
N GLY A 102 3.14 6.37 2.47
CA GLY A 102 3.14 7.62 1.72
C GLY A 102 4.52 8.27 1.73
N GLY A 103 4.88 8.93 0.65
CA GLY A 103 6.14 9.68 0.53
C GLY A 103 6.10 10.98 1.30
N ALA A 104 7.23 11.38 1.86
CA ALA A 104 7.35 12.65 2.55
C ALA A 104 7.49 13.83 1.58
N SER A 105 7.25 15.05 2.10
CA SER A 105 7.54 16.31 1.41
C SER A 105 8.09 17.34 2.38
N ASP A 106 9.03 18.17 1.91
CA ASP A 106 9.61 19.20 2.76
C ASP A 106 8.69 20.42 2.91
N THR A 107 8.13 20.89 1.82
CA THR A 107 7.30 22.12 1.82
C THR A 107 5.84 21.87 1.49
N GLY A 108 5.53 20.71 0.84
CA GLY A 108 4.17 20.36 0.46
C GLY A 108 3.51 19.34 1.39
N ALA A 109 2.41 18.79 0.95
CA ALA A 109 1.72 17.75 1.71
C ALA A 109 2.46 16.40 1.60
N GLY A 110 2.49 15.62 2.69
CA GLY A 110 2.87 14.22 2.64
C GLY A 110 1.86 13.40 1.86
N GLY A 111 2.33 12.33 1.20
CA GLY A 111 1.47 11.37 0.49
C GLY A 111 0.67 10.50 1.45
N ASN A 112 -0.45 9.97 1.01
CA ASN A 112 -1.25 9.06 1.83
C ASN A 112 -0.61 7.66 1.85
N GLY A 113 -0.78 6.94 2.96
CA GLY A 113 -0.45 5.53 3.04
C GLY A 113 -1.42 4.67 2.22
N GLY A 114 -0.91 3.60 1.64
CA GLY A 114 -1.72 2.64 0.90
C GLY A 114 -2.56 1.74 1.82
N ALA A 115 -3.71 1.30 1.37
CA ALA A 115 -4.53 0.35 2.12
C ALA A 115 -3.88 -1.04 2.15
N GLY A 116 -4.08 -1.76 3.25
CA GLY A 116 -3.73 -3.17 3.36
C GLY A 116 -4.64 -4.06 2.50
N GLY A 117 -4.10 -5.16 2.03
CA GLY A 117 -4.82 -6.15 1.22
C GLY A 117 -5.79 -6.99 2.04
N LYS A 118 -6.85 -7.45 1.42
CA LYS A 118 -7.81 -8.38 2.05
C LYS A 118 -7.18 -9.76 2.20
N ALA A 119 -7.58 -10.48 3.27
CA ALA A 119 -7.23 -11.88 3.43
C ALA A 119 -8.07 -12.78 2.51
N GLY A 120 -7.65 -14.06 2.43
CA GLY A 120 -8.51 -15.14 1.94
C GLY A 120 -9.56 -15.55 2.98
N LEU A 121 -10.19 -16.73 2.78
CA LEU A 121 -11.21 -17.26 3.71
C LEU A 121 -10.66 -17.42 5.13
N TYR A 122 -9.40 -17.91 5.21
CA TYR A 122 -8.62 -18.05 6.46
C TYR A 122 -7.34 -17.24 6.32
N GLY A 123 -7.14 -16.28 7.19
CA GLY A 123 -5.92 -15.46 7.24
C GLY A 123 -6.20 -14.04 7.70
N ASN A 124 -5.15 -13.32 8.01
CA ASN A 124 -5.24 -11.94 8.47
C ASN A 124 -5.22 -10.96 7.30
N GLY A 125 -5.96 -9.88 7.42
CA GLY A 125 -5.85 -8.73 6.54
C GLY A 125 -4.47 -8.07 6.68
N GLY A 126 -3.98 -7.44 5.63
CA GLY A 126 -2.72 -6.68 5.67
C GLY A 126 -2.88 -5.35 6.39
N ASP A 127 -1.81 -4.88 7.02
CA ASP A 127 -1.82 -3.56 7.66
C ASP A 127 -1.84 -2.44 6.62
N GLY A 128 -2.44 -1.31 6.95
CA GLY A 128 -2.37 -0.09 6.17
C GLY A 128 -1.00 0.58 6.28
N GLY A 129 -0.54 1.22 5.22
CA GLY A 129 0.70 1.99 5.21
C GLY A 129 0.58 3.29 5.98
N ALA A 130 1.67 3.75 6.58
CA ALA A 130 1.70 5.07 7.22
C ALA A 130 1.55 6.20 6.20
N GLY A 131 0.98 7.31 6.59
CA GLY A 131 1.00 8.56 5.82
C GLY A 131 2.41 9.16 5.79
N GLY A 132 2.72 9.90 4.75
CA GLY A 132 3.98 10.64 4.63
C GLY A 132 3.98 11.92 5.45
N ASP A 133 5.16 12.31 5.91
CA ASP A 133 5.38 13.58 6.59
C ASP A 133 5.38 14.74 5.57
N GLY A 134 5.02 15.95 6.01
CA GLY A 134 4.99 17.13 5.16
C GLY A 134 4.45 18.35 5.90
N ALA A 135 4.34 19.48 5.20
CA ALA A 135 3.66 20.66 5.76
C ALA A 135 2.22 20.32 6.18
N THR A 136 1.53 19.51 5.36
CA THR A 136 0.26 18.86 5.75
C THR A 136 0.53 17.36 5.84
N SER A 137 0.05 16.73 6.91
CA SER A 137 0.19 15.29 7.13
C SER A 137 -0.53 14.48 6.05
N GLY A 138 0.15 13.48 5.50
CA GLY A 138 -0.49 12.40 4.76
C GLY A 138 -1.37 11.54 5.67
N LYS A 139 -2.45 11.01 5.14
CA LYS A 139 -3.36 10.11 5.87
C LYS A 139 -2.76 8.71 5.97
N GLY A 140 -2.96 8.05 7.08
CA GLY A 140 -2.68 6.61 7.18
C GLY A 140 -3.64 5.78 6.31
N GLY A 141 -3.13 4.70 5.73
CA GLY A 141 -3.94 3.76 4.94
C GLY A 141 -4.81 2.88 5.82
N ALA A 142 -5.96 2.47 5.33
CA ALA A 142 -6.82 1.53 6.06
C ALA A 142 -6.20 0.12 6.11
N GLY A 143 -6.44 -0.60 7.20
CA GLY A 143 -6.13 -2.03 7.29
C GLY A 143 -7.05 -2.87 6.41
N GLY A 144 -6.55 -4.01 5.92
CA GLY A 144 -7.33 -4.97 5.15
C GLY A 144 -8.23 -5.82 6.03
N ASN A 145 -9.33 -6.28 5.49
CA ASN A 145 -10.28 -7.13 6.22
C ASN A 145 -9.87 -8.61 6.15
N ALA A 146 -10.15 -9.35 7.22
CA ALA A 146 -10.28 -10.80 7.18
C ALA A 146 -11.68 -11.19 6.69
N VAL A 147 -11.87 -12.46 6.29
CA VAL A 147 -13.18 -12.90 5.75
C VAL A 147 -13.94 -13.77 6.75
N VAL A 148 -13.46 -14.96 7.06
CA VAL A 148 -14.17 -15.89 7.98
C VAL A 148 -13.40 -16.08 9.27
N ILE A 149 -12.13 -16.45 9.18
CA ILE A 149 -11.26 -16.64 10.35
C ILE A 149 -9.95 -15.88 10.12
N GLY A 150 -9.66 -14.96 11.03
CA GLY A 150 -8.44 -14.16 11.02
C GLY A 150 -8.68 -12.75 11.53
N ASN A 151 -7.63 -12.05 11.85
CA ASN A 151 -7.71 -10.68 12.33
C ASN A 151 -7.74 -9.69 11.16
N GLY A 152 -8.46 -8.60 11.31
CA GLY A 152 -8.29 -7.43 10.44
C GLY A 152 -6.89 -6.85 10.59
N GLY A 153 -6.35 -6.28 9.52
CA GLY A 153 -5.08 -5.54 9.56
C GLY A 153 -5.22 -4.22 10.31
N ASN A 154 -4.16 -3.74 10.90
CA ASN A 154 -4.16 -2.44 11.56
C ASN A 154 -4.21 -1.30 10.54
N GLY A 155 -4.79 -0.18 10.91
CA GLY A 155 -4.69 1.06 10.16
C GLY A 155 -3.28 1.65 10.25
N GLY A 156 -2.82 2.31 9.19
CA GLY A 156 -1.55 3.03 9.19
C GLY A 156 -1.61 4.31 10.02
N ASN A 157 -0.49 4.69 10.59
CA ASN A 157 -0.38 5.95 11.33
C ASN A 157 -0.49 7.15 10.39
N ALA A 158 -0.93 8.29 10.90
CA ALA A 158 -0.79 9.55 10.19
C ALA A 158 0.70 9.90 9.99
N GLY A 159 1.02 10.70 8.99
CA GLY A 159 2.38 11.16 8.73
C GLY A 159 2.92 12.07 9.83
N LYS A 160 2.07 12.79 10.51
CA LYS A 160 2.40 13.72 11.60
C LYS A 160 1.37 13.66 12.71
N ALA A 161 1.75 14.04 13.91
CA ALA A 161 0.85 14.19 15.04
C ALA A 161 -0.33 15.13 14.69
N GLY A 162 -1.54 14.74 15.06
CA GLY A 162 -2.76 15.48 14.72
C GLY A 162 -3.28 15.26 13.29
N GLY A 163 -2.63 14.40 12.50
CA GLY A 163 -3.10 14.00 11.16
C GLY A 163 -4.21 12.93 11.24
N THR A 164 -4.68 12.48 10.09
CA THR A 164 -5.70 11.43 10.01
C THR A 164 -5.03 10.05 9.94
N ALA A 165 -5.29 9.21 10.93
CA ALA A 165 -4.86 7.82 10.92
C ALA A 165 -5.78 6.94 10.07
N GLY A 166 -5.27 5.80 9.63
CA GLY A 166 -6.06 4.79 8.94
C GLY A 166 -6.95 4.00 9.90
N ALA A 167 -8.12 3.60 9.43
CA ALA A 167 -8.99 2.70 10.18
C ALA A 167 -8.41 1.28 10.19
N GLY A 168 -8.61 0.53 11.27
CA GLY A 168 -8.35 -0.90 11.30
C GLY A 168 -9.34 -1.64 10.38
N GLY A 169 -8.89 -2.77 9.84
CA GLY A 169 -9.72 -3.67 9.06
C GLY A 169 -10.63 -4.52 9.94
N ALA A 170 -11.74 -5.01 9.40
CA ALA A 170 -12.64 -5.90 10.12
C ALA A 170 -12.04 -7.30 10.30
N GLY A 171 -12.25 -7.87 11.47
CA GLY A 171 -11.93 -9.27 11.78
C GLY A 171 -12.85 -10.24 11.06
N GLY A 172 -12.49 -11.52 11.08
CA GLY A 172 -13.26 -12.58 10.45
C GLY A 172 -14.62 -12.81 11.11
N LEU A 173 -15.58 -13.19 10.31
CA LEU A 173 -16.99 -13.36 10.71
C LEU A 173 -17.19 -14.40 11.83
N VAL A 174 -16.41 -15.46 11.87
CA VAL A 174 -16.53 -16.55 12.86
C VAL A 174 -15.54 -16.36 13.99
N LEU A 175 -14.30 -16.05 13.66
CA LEU A 175 -13.23 -15.87 14.64
C LEU A 175 -12.19 -14.85 14.12
N GLY A 176 -11.95 -13.84 14.91
CA GLY A 176 -10.95 -12.80 14.63
C GLY A 176 -11.24 -11.53 15.42
N ARG A 177 -10.27 -10.66 15.42
CA ARG A 177 -10.39 -9.33 16.02
C ARG A 177 -10.28 -8.29 14.91
N ASP A 178 -10.96 -7.19 15.10
CA ASP A 178 -10.76 -6.02 14.26
C ASP A 178 -9.33 -5.49 14.44
N GLY A 179 -8.75 -4.97 13.38
CA GLY A 179 -7.47 -4.27 13.44
C GLY A 179 -7.60 -2.97 14.24
N GLN A 180 -6.51 -2.55 14.83
CA GLN A 180 -6.47 -1.28 15.57
C GLN A 180 -6.43 -0.11 14.58
N HIS A 181 -6.96 1.03 14.98
CA HIS A 181 -6.74 2.29 14.27
C HIS A 181 -5.27 2.68 14.38
N GLY A 182 -4.75 3.35 13.36
CA GLY A 182 -3.43 3.94 13.43
C GLY A 182 -3.37 5.09 14.45
N LEU A 183 -2.16 5.55 14.71
CA LEU A 183 -1.92 6.70 15.58
C LEU A 183 -2.05 8.03 14.80
N THR A 184 -2.58 9.05 15.44
CA THR A 184 -2.71 10.43 14.93
C THR A 184 -1.59 11.34 15.41
#